data_04306a298094367c980c8d7cb2ba0805
#
_entry.id   04306a298094367c980c8d7cb2ba0805
#
_cell.length_a   1.000
_cell.length_b   1.000
_cell.length_c   1.000
_cell.angle_alpha   90.00
_cell.angle_beta   90.00
_cell.angle_gamma   90.00
#
_symmetry.space_group_name_H-M   'P 1'
#
loop_
_entity.id
_entity.type
_entity.pdbx_description
1 polymer ?
#
loop_
_entity_poly.entity_id
_entity_poly.type
_entity_poly.pdbx_seq_one_letter_code
_entity_poly.pdbx_strand_id
1 'polypeptide(L)'
;MDRTLVICKPDAVERGLVGEIISRFENKGLSLVAAELRSLDEETLSVHYVEHVEKPFYGDLVAFMSRSPAMVMVVEGPEDTYAVVRSMMGATNPRESALGTIRGDYGLIVTENLVHGSDSLEAAEREIGIFFPNLI
;
A
#
# COMPACT_ATOMS: atom_id res chain seq x y z
N MET A 1 -9.30 -8.61 -16.27
CA MET A 1 -9.09 -7.53 -15.29
C MET A 1 -8.25 -8.02 -14.12
N ASP A 2 -7.36 -7.20 -13.66
CA ASP A 2 -6.47 -7.55 -12.57
C ASP A 2 -6.78 -6.73 -11.32
N ARG A 3 -6.46 -7.31 -10.16
CA ARG A 3 -6.59 -6.67 -8.87
C ARG A 3 -5.23 -6.59 -8.20
N THR A 4 -5.01 -5.54 -7.41
CA THR A 4 -3.79 -5.38 -6.64
C THR A 4 -4.11 -4.85 -5.26
N LEU A 5 -3.22 -5.11 -4.30
CA LEU A 5 -3.38 -4.63 -2.93
C LEU A 5 -2.67 -3.30 -2.77
N VAL A 6 -3.36 -2.36 -2.16
CA VAL A 6 -2.79 -1.07 -1.77
C VAL A 6 -3.03 -0.87 -0.28
N ILE A 7 -2.01 -0.38 0.42
CA ILE A 7 -2.15 0.01 1.81
C ILE A 7 -1.77 1.48 1.93
N CYS A 8 -2.70 2.30 2.41
CA CYS A 8 -2.35 3.62 2.92
C CYS A 8 -1.80 3.40 4.32
N LYS A 9 -0.51 3.61 4.49
CA LYS A 9 0.21 3.33 5.73
C LYS A 9 -0.24 4.28 6.84
N PRO A 10 0.08 3.97 8.11
CA PRO A 10 -0.33 4.81 9.23
C PRO A 10 -0.03 6.30 9.07
N ASP A 11 1.11 6.66 8.48
CA ASP A 11 1.46 8.07 8.24
C ASP A 11 0.49 8.75 7.28
N ALA A 12 0.02 8.08 6.25
CA ALA A 12 -0.98 8.62 5.33
C ALA A 12 -2.32 8.83 6.03
N VAL A 13 -2.73 7.88 6.86
CA VAL A 13 -3.97 7.98 7.64
C VAL A 13 -3.87 9.14 8.63
N GLU A 14 -2.78 9.23 9.37
CA GLU A 14 -2.53 10.29 10.35
C GLU A 14 -2.56 11.68 9.70
N ARG A 15 -2.05 11.80 8.49
CA ARG A 15 -1.99 13.06 7.76
C ARG A 15 -3.28 13.40 7.00
N GLY A 16 -4.29 12.53 7.05
CA GLY A 16 -5.56 12.75 6.36
C GLY A 16 -5.46 12.67 4.85
N LEU A 17 -4.55 11.85 4.31
CA LEU A 17 -4.30 11.74 2.87
C LEU A 17 -5.04 10.58 2.19
N VAL A 18 -5.78 9.77 2.95
CA VAL A 18 -6.46 8.59 2.37
C VAL A 18 -7.42 8.98 1.26
N GLY A 19 -8.22 10.02 1.46
CA GLY A 19 -9.18 10.49 0.45
C GLY A 19 -8.49 10.95 -0.83
N GLU A 20 -7.38 11.66 -0.72
CA GLU A 20 -6.62 12.11 -1.88
C GLU A 20 -6.02 10.92 -2.64
N ILE A 21 -5.50 9.94 -1.93
CA ILE A 21 -4.91 8.74 -2.55
C ILE A 21 -5.99 7.94 -3.30
N ILE A 22 -7.15 7.74 -2.68
CA ILE A 22 -8.27 7.03 -3.33
C ILE A 22 -8.73 7.82 -4.56
N SER A 23 -8.86 9.14 -4.45
CA SER A 23 -9.27 9.99 -5.58
C SER A 23 -8.32 9.84 -6.76
N ARG A 24 -7.03 9.74 -6.53
CA ARG A 24 -6.07 9.56 -7.61
C ARG A 24 -6.30 8.26 -8.37
N PHE A 25 -6.56 7.16 -7.67
CA PHE A 25 -6.86 5.88 -8.32
C PHE A 25 -8.17 5.97 -9.10
N GLU A 26 -9.22 6.50 -8.50
CA GLU A 26 -10.51 6.64 -9.16
C GLU A 26 -10.46 7.57 -10.37
N ASN A 27 -9.76 8.70 -10.25
CA ASN A 27 -9.59 9.64 -11.35
C ASN A 27 -8.79 9.04 -12.51
N LYS A 28 -7.90 8.09 -12.22
CA LYS A 28 -7.15 7.37 -13.24
C LYS A 28 -8.03 6.38 -14.01
N GLY A 29 -9.18 6.03 -13.45
CA GLY A 29 -10.09 5.06 -14.05
C GLY A 29 -10.04 3.68 -13.40
N LEU A 30 -9.33 3.56 -12.28
CA LEU A 30 -9.28 2.30 -11.52
C LEU A 30 -10.47 2.22 -10.57
N SER A 31 -10.90 1.00 -10.26
CA SER A 31 -12.05 0.77 -9.39
C SER A 31 -11.63 0.29 -8.01
N LEU A 32 -12.24 0.84 -6.98
CA LEU A 32 -12.04 0.38 -5.61
C LEU A 32 -12.99 -0.80 -5.36
N VAL A 33 -12.43 -1.99 -5.14
CA VAL A 33 -13.21 -3.21 -4.92
C VAL A 33 -13.49 -3.44 -3.45
N ALA A 34 -12.52 -3.13 -2.59
CA ALA A 34 -12.63 -3.26 -1.14
C ALA A 34 -11.77 -2.21 -0.48
N ALA A 35 -12.20 -1.75 0.68
CA ALA A 35 -11.45 -0.81 1.50
C ALA A 35 -11.84 -1.03 2.96
N GLU A 36 -10.85 -1.16 3.83
CA GLU A 36 -11.08 -1.38 5.25
C GLU A 36 -10.02 -0.69 6.07
N LEU A 37 -10.44 0.15 7.00
CA LEU A 37 -9.55 0.77 7.97
C LEU A 37 -9.31 -0.23 9.09
N ARG A 38 -8.05 -0.64 9.28
CA ARG A 38 -7.67 -1.66 10.27
C ARG A 38 -6.46 -1.26 11.06
N SER A 39 -6.44 -1.71 12.31
CA SER A 39 -5.19 -1.77 13.07
C SER A 39 -4.49 -3.07 12.69
N LEU A 40 -3.27 -2.97 12.19
CA LEU A 40 -2.49 -4.14 11.77
C LEU A 40 -1.73 -4.70 12.96
N ASP A 41 -1.92 -6.00 13.23
CA ASP A 41 -1.21 -6.66 14.32
C ASP A 41 0.08 -7.33 13.84
N GLU A 42 0.92 -7.72 14.78
CA GLU A 42 2.20 -8.35 14.45
C GLU A 42 2.02 -9.67 13.70
N GLU A 43 0.99 -10.44 14.02
CA GLU A 43 0.71 -11.69 13.34
C GLU A 43 0.46 -11.48 11.85
N THR A 44 -0.42 -10.54 11.50
CA THR A 44 -0.70 -10.19 10.11
C THR A 44 0.53 -9.63 9.42
N LEU A 45 1.27 -8.75 10.09
CA LEU A 45 2.48 -8.15 9.54
C LEU A 45 3.59 -9.18 9.31
N SER A 46 3.70 -10.19 10.18
CA SER A 46 4.70 -11.24 10.01
C SER A 46 4.42 -12.09 8.76
N VAL A 47 3.16 -12.27 8.41
CA VAL A 47 2.78 -12.98 7.18
C VAL A 47 3.00 -12.09 5.96
N HIS A 48 2.58 -10.85 6.01
CA HIS A 48 2.75 -9.90 4.91
C HIS A 48 4.23 -9.63 4.61
N TYR A 49 5.03 -9.40 5.64
CA TYR A 49 6.46 -9.14 5.54
C TYR A 49 7.33 -10.37 5.82
N VAL A 50 6.86 -11.56 5.44
CA VAL A 50 7.57 -12.81 5.76
C VAL A 50 9.04 -12.80 5.32
N GLU A 51 9.37 -12.13 4.24
CA GLU A 51 10.74 -12.00 3.73
C GLU A 51 11.63 -11.12 4.60
N HIS A 52 11.03 -10.34 5.52
CA HIS A 52 11.74 -9.35 6.34
C HIS A 52 11.83 -9.72 7.82
N VAL A 53 11.14 -10.80 8.26
CA VAL A 53 10.98 -11.14 9.68
C VAL A 53 12.33 -11.25 10.41
N GLU A 54 13.36 -11.75 9.76
CA GLU A 54 14.69 -11.92 10.37
C GLU A 54 15.64 -10.75 10.13
N LYS A 55 15.20 -9.70 9.44
CA LYS A 55 16.05 -8.55 9.14
C LYS A 55 16.10 -7.57 10.32
N PRO A 56 17.23 -6.87 10.51
CA PRO A 56 17.39 -5.94 11.64
C PRO A 56 16.33 -4.85 11.74
N PHE A 57 15.80 -4.39 10.60
CA PHE A 57 14.79 -3.32 10.57
C PHE A 57 13.36 -3.80 10.86
N TYR A 58 13.13 -5.10 11.00
CA TYR A 58 11.78 -5.65 11.13
C TYR A 58 11.01 -5.08 12.33
N GLY A 59 11.67 -4.95 13.48
CA GLY A 59 11.03 -4.40 14.68
C GLY A 59 10.52 -2.99 14.47
N ASP A 60 11.32 -2.14 13.81
CA ASP A 60 10.92 -0.77 13.50
C ASP A 60 9.79 -0.73 12.48
N LEU A 61 9.81 -1.64 11.50
CA LEU A 61 8.76 -1.76 10.50
C LEU A 61 7.42 -2.13 11.15
N VAL A 62 7.42 -3.11 12.05
CA VAL A 62 6.21 -3.52 12.78
C VAL A 62 5.70 -2.37 13.65
N ALA A 63 6.60 -1.70 14.38
CA ALA A 63 6.22 -0.56 15.23
C ALA A 63 5.57 0.55 14.40
N PHE A 64 6.13 0.85 13.24
CA PHE A 64 5.57 1.87 12.33
C PHE A 64 4.21 1.44 11.80
N MET A 65 4.11 0.23 11.25
CA MET A 65 2.89 -0.25 10.59
C MET A 65 1.73 -0.52 11.55
N SER A 66 2.00 -0.63 12.84
CA SER A 66 0.98 -0.87 13.87
C SER A 66 0.71 0.34 14.76
N ARG A 67 1.42 1.45 14.57
CA ARG A 67 1.29 2.62 15.48
C ARG A 67 -0.06 3.33 15.40
N SER A 68 -0.74 3.22 14.26
CA SER A 68 -2.11 3.72 14.06
C SER A 68 -2.76 2.91 12.94
N PRO A 69 -4.08 3.03 12.72
CA PRO A 69 -4.75 2.27 11.67
C PRO A 69 -4.17 2.56 10.29
N ALA A 70 -4.25 1.56 9.42
CA ALA A 70 -3.92 1.67 8.01
C ALA A 70 -5.18 1.43 7.19
N MET A 71 -5.27 2.03 6.01
CA MET A 71 -6.37 1.77 5.07
C MET A 71 -5.91 0.73 4.07
N VAL A 72 -6.46 -0.48 4.16
CA VAL A 72 -6.13 -1.59 3.28
C VAL A 72 -7.17 -1.68 2.17
N MET A 73 -6.73 -1.73 0.92
CA MET A 73 -7.62 -1.63 -0.23
C MET A 73 -7.27 -2.65 -1.31
N VAL A 74 -8.29 -3.04 -2.08
CA VAL A 74 -8.10 -3.77 -3.32
C VAL A 74 -8.56 -2.88 -4.47
N VAL A 75 -7.67 -2.66 -5.41
CA VAL A 75 -7.91 -1.82 -6.60
C VAL A 75 -7.93 -2.72 -7.82
N GLU A 76 -8.90 -2.51 -8.69
CA GLU A 76 -9.10 -3.30 -9.91
C GLU A 76 -8.96 -2.42 -11.15
N GLY A 77 -8.38 -2.98 -12.18
CA GLY A 77 -8.21 -2.30 -13.47
C GLY A 77 -7.84 -3.29 -14.57
N PRO A 78 -7.28 -2.79 -15.67
CA PRO A 78 -6.88 -3.65 -16.79
C PRO A 78 -5.72 -4.56 -16.41
N GLU A 79 -5.27 -5.35 -17.37
CA GLU A 79 -4.10 -6.21 -17.18
C GLU A 79 -2.91 -5.44 -16.65
N ASP A 80 -2.19 -6.02 -15.70
CA ASP A 80 -1.02 -5.43 -15.04
C ASP A 80 -1.35 -4.15 -14.24
N THR A 81 -2.52 -4.12 -13.62
CA THR A 81 -2.92 -2.98 -12.76
C THR A 81 -1.89 -2.71 -11.64
N TYR A 82 -1.21 -3.73 -11.12
CA TYR A 82 -0.17 -3.51 -10.12
C TYR A 82 0.90 -2.53 -10.62
N ALA A 83 1.28 -2.64 -11.89
CA ALA A 83 2.30 -1.77 -12.48
C ALA A 83 1.80 -0.33 -12.62
N VAL A 84 0.54 -0.15 -13.01
CA VAL A 84 -0.09 1.16 -13.10
C VAL A 84 -0.11 1.83 -11.72
N VAL A 85 -0.55 1.10 -10.71
CA VAL A 85 -0.61 1.60 -9.32
C VAL A 85 0.78 2.00 -8.84
N ARG A 86 1.80 1.17 -9.08
CA ARG A 86 3.16 1.49 -8.65
C ARG A 86 3.72 2.72 -9.37
N SER A 87 3.40 2.90 -10.65
CA SER A 87 3.77 4.12 -11.36
C SER A 87 3.14 5.37 -10.75
N MET A 88 1.90 5.25 -10.30
CA MET A 88 1.20 6.35 -9.63
C MET A 88 1.77 6.65 -8.24
N MET A 89 2.29 5.62 -7.56
CA MET A 89 2.89 5.78 -6.24
C MET A 89 4.25 6.47 -6.26
N GLY A 90 5.04 6.19 -7.28
CA GLY A 90 6.40 6.70 -7.42
C GLY A 90 7.45 5.77 -6.82
N ALA A 91 8.69 6.22 -6.80
CA ALA A 91 9.82 5.47 -6.27
C ALA A 91 9.68 5.24 -4.76
N THR A 92 10.28 4.15 -4.25
CA THR A 92 10.24 3.83 -2.82
C THR A 92 10.74 4.99 -1.94
N ASN A 93 11.80 5.66 -2.39
CA ASN A 93 12.29 6.87 -1.71
C ASN A 93 11.52 8.09 -2.26
N PRO A 94 10.73 8.78 -1.42
CA PRO A 94 9.96 9.94 -1.86
C PRO A 94 10.80 11.04 -2.48
N ARG A 95 12.03 11.22 -2.02
CA ARG A 95 12.92 12.27 -2.54
C ARG A 95 13.40 11.99 -3.96
N GLU A 96 13.30 10.75 -4.41
CA GLU A 96 13.62 10.33 -5.77
C GLU A 96 12.38 10.14 -6.64
N SER A 97 11.21 10.39 -6.07
CA SER A 97 9.93 10.25 -6.78
C SER A 97 9.61 11.50 -7.56
N ALA A 98 9.14 11.33 -8.78
CA ALA A 98 8.74 12.46 -9.62
C ALA A 98 7.51 13.17 -9.03
N LEU A 99 7.45 14.47 -9.15
CA LEU A 99 6.24 15.24 -8.85
C LEU A 99 5.10 14.74 -9.73
N GLY A 100 3.90 14.70 -9.16
CA GLY A 100 2.73 14.09 -9.81
C GLY A 100 2.47 12.68 -9.29
N THR A 101 3.47 12.00 -8.73
CA THR A 101 3.26 10.72 -8.04
C THR A 101 2.85 10.99 -6.60
N ILE A 102 2.25 9.98 -5.95
CA ILE A 102 1.80 10.12 -4.56
C ILE A 102 2.97 10.46 -3.65
N ARG A 103 4.06 9.71 -3.75
CA ARG A 103 5.25 9.95 -2.92
C ARG A 103 5.98 11.23 -3.29
N GLY A 104 6.01 11.58 -4.59
CA GLY A 104 6.65 12.81 -5.04
C GLY A 104 5.92 14.06 -4.55
N ASP A 105 4.60 14.01 -4.48
CA ASP A 105 3.80 15.15 -4.03
C ASP A 105 3.73 15.28 -2.52
N TYR A 106 3.70 14.16 -1.79
CA TYR A 106 3.37 14.17 -0.35
C TYR A 106 4.42 13.56 0.56
N GLY A 107 5.35 12.77 0.03
CA GLY A 107 6.35 12.10 0.86
C GLY A 107 7.65 12.87 0.95
N LEU A 108 8.40 12.67 2.03
CA LEU A 108 9.72 13.25 2.23
C LEU A 108 10.74 12.23 2.71
N ILE A 109 10.32 11.24 3.49
CA ILE A 109 11.20 10.32 4.20
C ILE A 109 10.93 8.90 3.73
N VAL A 110 11.98 8.13 3.44
CA VAL A 110 11.83 6.76 2.92
C VAL A 110 11.10 5.83 3.90
N THR A 111 11.27 6.04 5.20
CA THR A 111 10.63 5.22 6.23
C THR A 111 9.17 5.58 6.47
N GLU A 112 8.71 6.74 5.96
CA GLU A 112 7.31 7.17 6.02
C GLU A 112 6.87 7.59 4.63
N ASN A 113 6.73 6.60 3.75
CA ASN A 113 6.49 6.84 2.33
C ASN A 113 5.05 6.59 1.88
N LEU A 114 4.11 6.67 2.82
CA LEU A 114 2.67 6.81 2.63
C LEU A 114 1.93 5.57 2.17
N VAL A 115 2.43 4.83 1.20
CA VAL A 115 1.68 3.78 0.53
C VAL A 115 2.51 2.54 0.27
N HIS A 116 1.81 1.41 0.21
CA HIS A 116 2.34 0.14 -0.28
C HIS A 116 1.48 -0.30 -1.46
N GLY A 117 2.09 -0.84 -2.49
CA GLY A 117 1.40 -1.52 -3.58
C GLY A 117 2.12 -2.80 -3.92
N SER A 118 1.39 -3.84 -4.28
CA SER A 118 1.97 -5.12 -4.68
C SER A 118 2.95 -4.92 -5.83
N ASP A 119 4.07 -5.64 -5.82
CA ASP A 119 5.15 -5.46 -6.80
C ASP A 119 5.12 -6.44 -7.96
N SER A 120 4.14 -7.34 -7.98
CA SER A 120 3.95 -8.31 -9.06
C SER A 120 2.54 -8.85 -9.01
N LEU A 121 2.13 -9.57 -10.06
CA LEU A 121 0.84 -10.24 -10.09
C LEU A 121 0.74 -11.30 -8.98
N GLU A 122 1.80 -12.08 -8.78
CA GLU A 122 1.84 -13.09 -7.73
C GLU A 122 1.77 -12.45 -6.33
N ALA A 123 2.50 -11.36 -6.12
CA ALA A 123 2.44 -10.64 -4.85
C ALA A 123 1.03 -10.09 -4.60
N ALA A 124 0.37 -9.58 -5.64
CA ALA A 124 -0.99 -9.08 -5.52
C ALA A 124 -1.95 -10.17 -5.04
N GLU A 125 -1.91 -11.34 -5.66
CA GLU A 125 -2.77 -12.47 -5.28
C GLU A 125 -2.51 -12.91 -3.84
N ARG A 126 -1.23 -13.04 -3.47
CA ARG A 126 -0.82 -13.44 -2.12
C ARG A 126 -1.30 -12.42 -1.09
N GLU A 127 -1.06 -11.15 -1.33
CA GLU A 127 -1.37 -10.08 -0.38
C GLU A 127 -2.88 -9.89 -0.22
N ILE A 128 -3.65 -9.96 -1.30
CA ILE A 128 -5.11 -9.91 -1.23
C ILE A 128 -5.63 -11.08 -0.38
N GLY A 129 -5.06 -12.27 -0.56
CA GLY A 129 -5.44 -13.44 0.24
C GLY A 129 -5.18 -13.28 1.74
N ILE A 130 -4.16 -12.50 2.12
CA ILE A 130 -3.85 -12.22 3.53
C ILE A 130 -4.91 -11.30 4.15
N PHE A 131 -5.26 -10.22 3.45
CA PHE A 131 -6.11 -9.17 4.01
C PHE A 131 -7.59 -9.35 3.70
N PHE A 132 -7.91 -9.94 2.56
CA PHE A 132 -9.28 -10.12 2.10
C PHE A 132 -9.51 -11.53 1.54
N PRO A 133 -9.41 -12.56 2.39
CA PRO A 133 -9.50 -13.95 1.91
C PRO A 133 -10.82 -14.28 1.22
N ASN A 134 -11.88 -13.51 1.47
CA ASN A 134 -13.19 -13.75 0.88
C ASN A 134 -13.36 -13.14 -0.51
N LEU A 135 -12.36 -12.41 -1.01
CA LEU A 135 -12.41 -11.82 -2.34
C LEU A 135 -11.87 -12.72 -3.44
N ILE A 136 -11.43 -13.91 -3.12
CA ILE A 136 -10.82 -14.83 -4.08
C ILE A 136 -11.91 -15.62 -4.82
#